data_aaf4b7437e1a4a66a3f6e2e9a3cd5e98
#
_entry.id   aaf4b7437e1a4a66a3f6e2e9a3cd5e98
#
_cell.length_a   1.000
_cell.length_b   1.000
_cell.length_c   1.000
_cell.angle_alpha   90.00
_cell.angle_beta   90.00
_cell.angle_gamma   90.00
#
_symmetry.space_group_name_H-M   'P 1'
#
loop_
_entity.id
_entity.type
_entity.pdbx_description
1 polymer ?
#
loop_
_entity_poly.entity_id
_entity_poly.type
_entity_poly.pdbx_seq_one_letter_code
_entity_poly.pdbx_strand_id
1 'polypeptide(L)'
;MNITLIGPAYPIRGGNALLIAHLYDSLAATHNVQVISFSRLYPQFLFPGVRQRDISTVAIKRHPATPIIDCINPITWWKAARLAASMNPDMLVFTWWNPFFGILVRTIATIFKRRTGKPIVIIAENVISHEGRWIDVFLTKIALCTADRFLVLSKVVEGGVQKLFPATKVFRSSLPVYDCYQPPQKLTQQQAQQQLGLEHKCVMLFFGYIRQYKGLMNIIEALPLIRKQVTNAHLLIVGEFYDDPQPYLDRIKKLGVEDAVTMINEFVANEAVHLYFTAANVAVLPYNEATQSGILSIAYGFAKPVVITDVGGLAELVEDGKTGFIVPPHDHTRLADALIRYFHEHREQEFSRAIEVKRQQNSFQNIRTIFDEIAFDLASEHVKDV
;
A
#
# COMPACT_ATOMS: atom_id res chain seq x y z
N MET A 1 -12.90 -22.78 6.27
CA MET A 1 -12.80 -22.93 4.81
C MET A 1 -11.36 -23.18 4.40
N ASN A 2 -11.14 -23.76 3.22
CA ASN A 2 -9.85 -23.84 2.56
C ASN A 2 -9.73 -22.68 1.58
N ILE A 3 -8.75 -21.82 1.73
CA ILE A 3 -8.53 -20.63 0.89
C ILE A 3 -7.15 -20.73 0.25
N THR A 4 -7.08 -20.60 -1.08
CA THR A 4 -5.80 -20.46 -1.76
C THR A 4 -5.61 -19.02 -2.20
N LEU A 5 -4.56 -18.35 -1.69
CA LEU A 5 -4.17 -16.99 -2.07
C LEU A 5 -3.11 -17.06 -3.18
N ILE A 6 -3.25 -16.24 -4.22
CA ILE A 6 -2.23 -16.03 -5.24
C ILE A 6 -1.81 -14.56 -5.23
N GLY A 7 -0.55 -14.33 -4.92
CA GLY A 7 0.06 -13.00 -4.88
C GLY A 7 1.54 -13.03 -4.51
N PRO A 8 2.22 -11.87 -4.56
CA PRO A 8 3.62 -11.80 -4.16
C PRO A 8 3.76 -12.06 -2.65
N ALA A 9 4.73 -12.90 -2.28
CA ALA A 9 5.04 -13.20 -0.91
C ALA A 9 6.56 -13.10 -0.66
N TYR A 10 6.96 -13.03 0.60
CA TYR A 10 8.38 -13.06 0.96
C TYR A 10 9.12 -14.19 0.21
N PRO A 11 10.30 -13.97 -0.36
CA PRO A 11 11.20 -12.82 -0.21
C PRO A 11 10.96 -11.65 -1.20
N ILE A 12 9.82 -11.57 -1.88
CA ILE A 12 9.49 -10.41 -2.72
C ILE A 12 9.15 -9.24 -1.80
N ARG A 13 9.74 -8.07 -2.07
CA ARG A 13 9.50 -6.84 -1.30
C ARG A 13 8.32 -6.04 -1.83
N GLY A 14 7.77 -5.17 -0.99
CA GLY A 14 6.77 -4.17 -1.37
C GLY A 14 5.41 -4.36 -0.71
N GLY A 15 4.54 -3.36 -0.92
CA GLY A 15 3.23 -3.28 -0.26
C GLY A 15 2.34 -4.49 -0.54
N ASN A 16 2.37 -5.03 -1.75
CA ASN A 16 1.54 -6.17 -2.12
C ASN A 16 1.96 -7.46 -1.40
N ALA A 17 3.29 -7.66 -1.19
CA ALA A 17 3.77 -8.80 -0.40
C ALA A 17 3.40 -8.64 1.08
N LEU A 18 3.43 -7.41 1.59
CA LEU A 18 2.97 -7.10 2.94
C LEU A 18 1.47 -7.32 3.09
N LEU A 19 0.66 -6.93 2.10
CA LEU A 19 -0.78 -7.19 2.10
C LEU A 19 -1.07 -8.70 2.17
N ILE A 20 -0.43 -9.51 1.34
CA ILE A 20 -0.58 -10.98 1.35
C ILE A 20 -0.20 -11.56 2.72
N ALA A 21 0.89 -11.09 3.34
CA ALA A 21 1.34 -11.56 4.64
C ALA A 21 0.30 -11.27 5.75
N HIS A 22 -0.24 -10.07 5.77
CA HIS A 22 -1.29 -9.71 6.72
C HIS A 22 -2.62 -10.43 6.46
N LEU A 23 -2.99 -10.62 5.19
CA LEU A 23 -4.17 -11.41 4.82
C LEU A 23 -4.01 -12.86 5.28
N TYR A 24 -2.84 -13.45 5.04
CA TYR A 24 -2.55 -14.80 5.51
C TYR A 24 -2.74 -14.91 7.02
N ASP A 25 -2.09 -14.06 7.81
CA ASP A 25 -2.18 -14.11 9.28
C ASP A 25 -3.61 -13.93 9.77
N SER A 26 -4.36 -12.99 9.18
CA SER A 26 -5.74 -12.73 9.57
C SER A 26 -6.67 -13.90 9.23
N LEU A 27 -6.55 -14.46 8.04
CA LEU A 27 -7.41 -15.55 7.57
C LEU A 27 -7.03 -16.90 8.20
N ALA A 28 -5.74 -17.15 8.41
CA ALA A 28 -5.26 -18.40 9.01
C ALA A 28 -5.68 -18.59 10.47
N ALA A 29 -6.16 -17.54 11.13
CA ALA A 29 -6.73 -17.63 12.47
C ALA A 29 -8.01 -18.48 12.52
N THR A 30 -8.76 -18.58 11.42
CA THR A 30 -10.07 -19.30 11.37
C THR A 30 -10.23 -20.20 10.15
N HIS A 31 -9.32 -20.09 9.16
CA HIS A 31 -9.37 -20.83 7.91
C HIS A 31 -8.07 -21.58 7.64
N ASN A 32 -8.12 -22.60 6.79
CA ASN A 32 -6.92 -23.24 6.25
C ASN A 32 -6.47 -22.43 5.01
N VAL A 33 -5.35 -21.73 5.12
CA VAL A 33 -4.85 -20.82 4.08
C VAL A 33 -3.58 -21.35 3.46
N GLN A 34 -3.51 -21.38 2.15
CA GLN A 34 -2.33 -21.73 1.38
C GLN A 34 -1.97 -20.59 0.43
N VAL A 35 -0.66 -20.36 0.22
CA VAL A 35 -0.18 -19.26 -0.62
C VAL A 35 0.66 -19.79 -1.77
N ILE A 36 0.27 -19.42 -2.99
CA ILE A 36 1.07 -19.61 -4.20
C ILE A 36 1.64 -18.26 -4.60
N SER A 37 2.96 -18.20 -4.71
CA SER A 37 3.66 -16.93 -4.96
C SER A 37 4.51 -16.96 -6.22
N PHE A 38 5.16 -15.85 -6.47
CA PHE A 38 6.02 -15.65 -7.63
C PHE A 38 7.47 -16.08 -7.32
N SER A 39 8.06 -16.88 -8.23
CA SER A 39 9.50 -17.12 -8.28
C SER A 39 10.22 -15.93 -8.94
N ARG A 40 9.53 -15.25 -9.89
CA ARG A 40 9.94 -13.99 -10.52
C ARG A 40 8.73 -13.09 -10.74
N LEU A 41 8.72 -11.91 -10.09
CA LEU A 41 7.60 -10.97 -10.18
C LEU A 41 7.67 -10.12 -11.45
N TYR A 42 8.84 -9.55 -11.76
CA TYR A 42 9.10 -8.78 -12.98
C TYR A 42 10.40 -9.23 -13.63
N PRO A 43 10.52 -9.15 -14.97
CA PRO A 43 11.82 -9.17 -15.63
C PRO A 43 12.70 -8.03 -15.10
N GLN A 44 14.00 -8.24 -14.93
CA GLN A 44 14.90 -7.25 -14.32
C GLN A 44 14.89 -5.91 -15.05
N PHE A 45 14.79 -5.94 -16.39
CA PHE A 45 14.76 -4.73 -17.23
C PHE A 45 13.45 -3.92 -17.14
N LEU A 46 12.39 -4.50 -16.61
CA LEU A 46 11.10 -3.79 -16.36
C LEU A 46 10.95 -3.33 -14.92
N PHE A 47 11.84 -3.78 -14.04
CA PHE A 47 11.77 -3.39 -12.63
C PHE A 47 12.53 -2.07 -12.43
N PRO A 48 11.86 -1.00 -11.99
CA PRO A 48 12.47 0.32 -11.90
C PRO A 48 13.43 0.47 -10.71
N GLY A 49 13.36 -0.41 -9.71
CA GLY A 49 14.24 -0.39 -8.54
C GLY A 49 15.46 -1.27 -8.70
N VAL A 50 16.40 -1.16 -7.74
CA VAL A 50 17.66 -1.92 -7.76
C VAL A 50 17.43 -3.41 -7.52
N ARG A 51 16.54 -3.80 -6.61
CA ARG A 51 16.30 -5.20 -6.22
C ARG A 51 14.81 -5.45 -6.01
N GLN A 52 14.35 -6.66 -6.39
CA GLN A 52 12.96 -7.10 -6.17
C GLN A 52 12.79 -7.89 -4.87
N ARG A 53 13.89 -8.32 -4.24
CA ARG A 53 13.88 -9.12 -3.03
C ARG A 53 14.18 -8.28 -1.80
N ASP A 54 13.51 -8.61 -0.71
CA ASP A 54 13.74 -8.05 0.61
C ASP A 54 15.16 -8.41 1.09
N ILE A 55 15.87 -7.40 1.59
CA ILE A 55 17.23 -7.52 2.14
C ILE A 55 17.23 -7.44 3.67
N SER A 56 16.07 -7.28 4.28
CA SER A 56 15.91 -7.12 5.72
C SER A 56 16.37 -8.37 6.46
N THR A 57 17.06 -8.18 7.58
CA THR A 57 17.47 -9.25 8.49
C THR A 57 16.30 -9.71 9.36
N VAL A 58 15.42 -8.78 9.70
CA VAL A 58 14.18 -9.06 10.43
C VAL A 58 13.07 -9.39 9.46
N ALA A 59 12.59 -10.62 9.55
CA ALA A 59 11.43 -11.05 8.79
C ALA A 59 10.14 -10.51 9.40
N ILE A 60 9.53 -9.56 8.72
CA ILE A 60 8.18 -9.14 9.06
C ILE A 60 7.21 -10.11 8.40
N LYS A 61 6.39 -10.80 9.23
CA LYS A 61 5.29 -11.66 8.79
C LYS A 61 5.68 -12.64 7.67
N ARG A 62 6.58 -13.56 7.99
CA ARG A 62 6.90 -14.69 7.10
C ARG A 62 5.82 -15.76 7.27
N HIS A 63 5.23 -16.16 6.18
CA HIS A 63 4.30 -17.28 6.10
C HIS A 63 4.75 -18.27 5.04
N PRO A 64 4.32 -19.55 5.13
CA PRO A 64 4.60 -20.53 4.08
C PRO A 64 4.00 -20.09 2.75
N ALA A 65 4.81 -20.12 1.70
CA ALA A 65 4.35 -19.82 0.34
C ALA A 65 5.11 -20.69 -0.66
N THR A 66 4.44 -21.10 -1.74
CA THR A 66 5.05 -21.86 -2.83
C THR A 66 5.40 -20.93 -4.00
N PRO A 67 6.67 -20.55 -4.19
CA PRO A 67 7.11 -19.60 -5.20
C PRO A 67 7.27 -20.26 -6.57
N ILE A 68 6.17 -20.52 -7.27
CA ILE A 68 6.17 -21.25 -8.55
C ILE A 68 5.93 -20.37 -9.76
N ILE A 69 5.28 -19.20 -9.60
CA ILE A 69 4.84 -18.37 -10.73
C ILE A 69 6.01 -17.53 -11.26
N ASP A 70 6.34 -17.72 -12.52
CA ASP A 70 7.21 -16.81 -13.26
C ASP A 70 6.36 -15.94 -14.18
N CYS A 71 6.48 -14.60 -14.04
CA CYS A 71 5.60 -13.64 -14.71
C CYS A 71 5.56 -13.72 -16.24
N ILE A 72 6.60 -14.30 -16.89
CA ILE A 72 6.70 -14.43 -18.34
C ILE A 72 6.73 -15.88 -18.85
N ASN A 73 6.62 -16.88 -17.97
CA ASN A 73 6.66 -18.30 -18.34
C ASN A 73 5.29 -18.98 -18.19
N PRO A 74 4.52 -19.19 -19.28
CA PRO A 74 3.18 -19.78 -19.22
C PRO A 74 3.13 -21.21 -18.66
N ILE A 75 4.22 -21.98 -18.74
CA ILE A 75 4.27 -23.32 -18.14
C ILE A 75 4.12 -23.24 -16.63
N THR A 76 4.68 -22.22 -16.00
CA THR A 76 4.55 -22.01 -14.56
C THR A 76 3.14 -21.60 -14.18
N TRP A 77 2.42 -20.89 -15.03
CA TRP A 77 1.02 -20.51 -14.79
C TRP A 77 0.12 -21.75 -14.80
N TRP A 78 0.34 -22.64 -15.78
CA TRP A 78 -0.37 -23.92 -15.82
C TRP A 78 -0.08 -24.79 -14.58
N LYS A 79 1.21 -24.87 -14.17
CA LYS A 79 1.60 -25.57 -12.93
C LYS A 79 0.95 -24.96 -11.69
N ALA A 80 0.92 -23.63 -11.58
CA ALA A 80 0.28 -22.92 -10.47
C ALA A 80 -1.23 -23.19 -10.43
N ALA A 81 -1.91 -23.17 -11.57
CA ALA A 81 -3.34 -23.49 -11.65
C ALA A 81 -3.65 -24.93 -11.23
N ARG A 82 -2.80 -25.90 -11.63
CA ARG A 82 -2.95 -27.29 -11.21
C ARG A 82 -2.68 -27.48 -9.73
N LEU A 83 -1.66 -26.81 -9.21
CA LEU A 83 -1.35 -26.82 -7.78
C LEU A 83 -2.50 -26.24 -6.98
N ALA A 84 -3.03 -25.07 -7.36
CA ALA A 84 -4.19 -24.47 -6.71
C ALA A 84 -5.40 -25.43 -6.71
N ALA A 85 -5.67 -26.10 -7.84
CA ALA A 85 -6.76 -27.08 -7.92
C ALA A 85 -6.53 -28.32 -7.02
N SER A 86 -5.28 -28.80 -6.91
CA SER A 86 -4.95 -29.96 -6.05
C SER A 86 -5.05 -29.67 -4.54
N MET A 87 -4.99 -28.40 -4.16
CA MET A 87 -5.20 -27.94 -2.78
C MET A 87 -6.67 -28.00 -2.35
N ASN A 88 -7.58 -28.29 -3.29
CA ASN A 88 -9.03 -28.40 -3.08
C ASN A 88 -9.61 -27.22 -2.26
N PRO A 89 -9.39 -25.97 -2.67
CA PRO A 89 -9.89 -24.81 -1.94
C PRO A 89 -11.39 -24.62 -2.14
N ASP A 90 -12.04 -24.00 -1.15
CA ASP A 90 -13.41 -23.53 -1.28
C ASP A 90 -13.50 -22.29 -2.18
N MET A 91 -12.44 -21.46 -2.20
CA MET A 91 -12.27 -20.32 -3.11
C MET A 91 -10.80 -20.06 -3.45
N LEU A 92 -10.57 -19.54 -4.66
CA LEU A 92 -9.28 -19.01 -5.10
C LEU A 92 -9.29 -17.49 -5.02
N VAL A 93 -8.27 -16.90 -4.41
CA VAL A 93 -8.16 -15.45 -4.22
C VAL A 93 -6.93 -14.92 -4.92
N PHE A 94 -7.10 -13.91 -5.78
CA PHE A 94 -5.98 -13.17 -6.38
C PHE A 94 -5.88 -11.77 -5.79
N THR A 95 -4.66 -11.26 -5.61
CA THR A 95 -4.42 -9.83 -5.52
C THR A 95 -4.16 -9.26 -6.91
N TRP A 96 -4.77 -8.11 -7.21
CA TRP A 96 -4.65 -7.43 -8.49
C TRP A 96 -4.20 -5.99 -8.32
N TRP A 97 -3.07 -5.63 -8.95
CA TRP A 97 -2.51 -4.27 -8.84
C TRP A 97 -1.95 -3.72 -10.16
N ASN A 98 -1.70 -4.55 -11.18
CA ASN A 98 -1.07 -4.09 -12.43
C ASN A 98 -1.53 -4.89 -13.64
N PRO A 99 -1.92 -4.21 -14.74
CA PRO A 99 -2.36 -4.84 -16.00
C PRO A 99 -1.34 -5.80 -16.63
N PHE A 100 -0.05 -5.63 -16.36
CA PHE A 100 1.01 -6.53 -16.82
C PHE A 100 0.70 -8.01 -16.52
N PHE A 101 0.02 -8.30 -15.43
CA PHE A 101 -0.36 -9.66 -15.03
C PHE A 101 -1.68 -10.15 -15.67
N GLY A 102 -2.26 -9.40 -16.60
CA GLY A 102 -3.59 -9.68 -17.15
C GLY A 102 -3.73 -11.08 -17.75
N ILE A 103 -2.81 -11.47 -18.64
CA ILE A 103 -2.82 -12.78 -19.31
C ILE A 103 -2.53 -13.90 -18.31
N LEU A 104 -1.59 -13.68 -17.38
CA LEU A 104 -1.23 -14.62 -16.32
C LEU A 104 -2.45 -14.95 -15.44
N VAL A 105 -3.10 -13.94 -14.89
CA VAL A 105 -4.29 -14.10 -14.03
C VAL A 105 -5.40 -14.80 -14.80
N ARG A 106 -5.71 -14.35 -16.03
CA ARG A 106 -6.70 -14.98 -16.89
C ARG A 106 -6.42 -16.47 -17.10
N THR A 107 -5.16 -16.83 -17.37
CA THR A 107 -4.76 -18.21 -17.66
C THR A 107 -4.93 -19.10 -16.43
N ILE A 108 -4.39 -18.67 -15.27
CA ILE A 108 -4.50 -19.44 -14.03
C ILE A 108 -5.97 -19.60 -13.63
N ALA A 109 -6.73 -18.50 -13.63
CA ALA A 109 -8.13 -18.47 -13.26
C ALA A 109 -9.00 -19.39 -14.14
N THR A 110 -8.79 -19.33 -15.47
CA THR A 110 -9.56 -20.18 -16.41
C THR A 110 -9.28 -21.67 -16.22
N ILE A 111 -8.00 -22.06 -16.05
CA ILE A 111 -7.61 -23.46 -15.84
C ILE A 111 -8.15 -23.96 -14.48
N PHE A 112 -8.01 -23.17 -13.45
CA PHE A 112 -8.53 -23.47 -12.13
C PHE A 112 -10.05 -23.69 -12.15
N LYS A 113 -10.81 -22.73 -12.70
CA LYS A 113 -12.28 -22.79 -12.76
C LYS A 113 -12.79 -23.99 -13.56
N ARG A 114 -12.14 -24.31 -14.69
CA ARG A 114 -12.48 -25.51 -15.50
C ARG A 114 -12.22 -26.83 -14.77
N ARG A 115 -11.25 -26.86 -13.83
CA ARG A 115 -10.91 -28.08 -13.10
C ARG A 115 -11.74 -28.29 -11.85
N THR A 116 -12.13 -27.22 -11.18
CA THR A 116 -12.72 -27.29 -9.84
C THR A 116 -14.16 -26.81 -9.77
N GLY A 117 -14.59 -25.97 -10.71
CA GLY A 117 -15.86 -25.23 -10.63
C GLY A 117 -15.93 -24.21 -9.48
N LYS A 118 -14.88 -24.08 -8.67
CA LYS A 118 -14.87 -23.25 -7.46
C LYS A 118 -14.77 -21.77 -7.79
N PRO A 119 -15.28 -20.89 -6.91
CA PRO A 119 -15.34 -19.45 -7.13
C PRO A 119 -13.95 -18.80 -7.04
N ILE A 120 -13.84 -17.66 -7.73
CA ILE A 120 -12.67 -16.81 -7.78
C ILE A 120 -13.02 -15.44 -7.20
N VAL A 121 -12.26 -15.01 -6.19
CA VAL A 121 -12.34 -13.67 -5.59
C VAL A 121 -11.11 -12.89 -6.02
N ILE A 122 -11.30 -11.65 -6.46
CA ILE A 122 -10.17 -10.77 -6.79
C ILE A 122 -10.15 -9.60 -5.81
N ILE A 123 -9.05 -9.46 -5.07
CA ILE A 123 -8.75 -8.27 -4.28
C ILE A 123 -8.14 -7.24 -5.23
N ALA A 124 -8.92 -6.24 -5.61
CA ALA A 124 -8.44 -5.21 -6.52
C ALA A 124 -7.88 -4.02 -5.72
N GLU A 125 -6.57 -3.81 -5.85
CA GLU A 125 -5.85 -2.67 -5.28
C GLU A 125 -5.88 -1.46 -6.22
N ASN A 126 -5.96 -1.73 -7.53
CA ASN A 126 -6.07 -0.73 -8.59
C ASN A 126 -6.82 -1.35 -9.78
N VAL A 127 -7.63 -0.57 -10.49
CA VAL A 127 -8.38 -1.05 -11.67
C VAL A 127 -7.96 -0.30 -12.92
N ILE A 128 -7.67 1.00 -12.79
CA ILE A 128 -7.27 1.85 -13.90
C ILE A 128 -5.87 2.36 -13.58
N SER A 129 -4.89 2.05 -14.44
CA SER A 129 -3.55 2.64 -14.33
C SER A 129 -3.66 4.16 -14.52
N HIS A 130 -2.96 4.93 -13.70
CA HIS A 130 -2.93 6.39 -13.78
C HIS A 130 -2.37 6.89 -15.12
N GLU A 131 -1.60 6.07 -15.82
CA GLU A 131 -1.08 6.31 -17.18
C GLU A 131 -1.80 5.49 -18.25
N GLY A 132 -3.06 5.06 -17.98
CA GLY A 132 -3.78 3.99 -18.64
C GLY A 132 -3.89 4.11 -20.16
N ARG A 133 -3.10 3.32 -20.87
CA ARG A 133 -3.24 3.08 -22.30
C ARG A 133 -4.43 2.13 -22.53
N TRP A 134 -5.03 2.16 -23.72
CA TRP A 134 -6.13 1.25 -24.09
C TRP A 134 -5.80 -0.23 -23.83
N ILE A 135 -4.52 -0.62 -23.98
CA ILE A 135 -4.02 -1.98 -23.72
C ILE A 135 -4.12 -2.34 -22.24
N ASP A 136 -3.89 -1.40 -21.33
CA ASP A 136 -4.00 -1.63 -19.88
C ASP A 136 -5.45 -1.91 -19.48
N VAL A 137 -6.39 -1.17 -20.08
CA VAL A 137 -7.82 -1.40 -19.87
C VAL A 137 -8.22 -2.77 -20.42
N PHE A 138 -7.73 -3.15 -21.59
CA PHE A 138 -7.98 -4.46 -22.19
C PHE A 138 -7.44 -5.59 -21.31
N LEU A 139 -6.17 -5.52 -20.89
CA LEU A 139 -5.53 -6.52 -20.03
C LEU A 139 -6.22 -6.61 -18.67
N THR A 140 -6.65 -5.49 -18.10
CA THR A 140 -7.45 -5.46 -16.88
C THR A 140 -8.79 -6.18 -17.09
N LYS A 141 -9.50 -5.89 -18.15
CA LYS A 141 -10.79 -6.53 -18.44
C LYS A 141 -10.67 -8.05 -18.60
N ILE A 142 -9.67 -8.55 -19.35
CA ILE A 142 -9.50 -9.99 -19.57
C ILE A 142 -9.11 -10.75 -18.29
N ALA A 143 -8.39 -10.11 -17.37
CA ALA A 143 -8.09 -10.69 -16.07
C ALA A 143 -9.32 -10.70 -15.16
N LEU A 144 -9.87 -9.52 -14.95
CA LEU A 144 -10.91 -9.30 -13.93
C LEU A 144 -12.26 -9.90 -14.28
N CYS A 145 -12.56 -10.16 -15.57
CA CYS A 145 -13.80 -10.87 -15.95
C CYS A 145 -13.86 -12.34 -15.48
N THR A 146 -12.79 -12.85 -14.86
CA THR A 146 -12.77 -14.19 -14.24
C THR A 146 -13.32 -14.20 -12.83
N ALA A 147 -13.47 -13.03 -12.20
CA ALA A 147 -13.91 -12.90 -10.82
C ALA A 147 -15.41 -13.23 -10.67
N ASP A 148 -15.73 -14.03 -9.66
CA ASP A 148 -17.10 -14.20 -9.21
C ASP A 148 -17.47 -13.12 -8.19
N ARG A 149 -16.50 -12.63 -7.41
CA ARG A 149 -16.65 -11.51 -6.47
C ARG A 149 -15.39 -10.65 -6.46
N PHE A 150 -15.58 -9.38 -6.12
CA PHE A 150 -14.49 -8.45 -5.86
C PHE A 150 -14.44 -8.05 -4.39
N LEU A 151 -13.23 -7.93 -3.86
CA LEU A 151 -12.93 -7.18 -2.66
C LEU A 151 -12.09 -5.97 -3.07
N VAL A 152 -12.49 -4.77 -2.68
CA VAL A 152 -11.78 -3.52 -2.97
C VAL A 152 -11.44 -2.79 -1.69
N LEU A 153 -10.38 -1.97 -1.73
CA LEU A 153 -9.82 -1.32 -0.56
C LEU A 153 -10.04 0.21 -0.55
N SER A 154 -10.81 0.74 -1.51
CA SER A 154 -11.23 2.14 -1.56
C SER A 154 -12.48 2.34 -2.42
N LYS A 155 -13.20 3.44 -2.20
CA LYS A 155 -14.39 3.84 -3.01
C LYS A 155 -14.01 4.09 -4.48
N VAL A 156 -12.83 4.64 -4.72
CA VAL A 156 -12.37 4.92 -6.08
C VAL A 156 -12.19 3.63 -6.87
N VAL A 157 -11.60 2.60 -6.25
CA VAL A 157 -11.44 1.28 -6.88
C VAL A 157 -12.80 0.60 -7.04
N GLU A 158 -13.70 0.72 -6.04
CA GLU A 158 -15.08 0.22 -6.12
C GLU A 158 -15.79 0.78 -7.35
N GLY A 159 -15.82 2.10 -7.52
CA GLY A 159 -16.42 2.76 -8.67
C GLY A 159 -15.80 2.33 -10.00
N GLY A 160 -14.47 2.12 -10.03
CA GLY A 160 -13.77 1.59 -11.19
C GLY A 160 -14.18 0.17 -11.56
N VAL A 161 -14.30 -0.72 -10.57
CA VAL A 161 -14.79 -2.10 -10.76
C VAL A 161 -16.23 -2.12 -11.24
N GLN A 162 -17.12 -1.39 -10.56
CA GLN A 162 -18.54 -1.33 -10.92
C GLN A 162 -18.79 -0.81 -12.34
N LYS A 163 -17.97 0.17 -12.77
CA LYS A 163 -18.03 0.67 -14.15
C LYS A 163 -17.65 -0.38 -15.20
N LEU A 164 -16.67 -1.23 -14.90
CA LEU A 164 -16.17 -2.26 -15.83
C LEU A 164 -16.97 -3.56 -15.74
N PHE A 165 -17.50 -3.90 -14.56
CA PHE A 165 -18.18 -5.17 -14.25
C PHE A 165 -19.44 -4.92 -13.41
N PRO A 166 -20.46 -4.26 -13.97
CA PRO A 166 -21.65 -3.84 -13.22
C PRO A 166 -22.49 -5.00 -12.65
N ALA A 167 -22.37 -6.20 -13.23
CA ALA A 167 -23.11 -7.39 -12.78
C ALA A 167 -22.39 -8.15 -11.65
N THR A 168 -21.11 -7.87 -11.39
CA THR A 168 -20.33 -8.60 -10.38
C THR A 168 -20.42 -7.89 -9.03
N LYS A 169 -20.76 -8.63 -7.98
CA LYS A 169 -20.86 -8.07 -6.63
C LYS A 169 -19.51 -7.66 -6.09
N VAL A 170 -19.46 -6.47 -5.49
CA VAL A 170 -18.27 -5.85 -4.92
C VAL A 170 -18.45 -5.72 -3.42
N PHE A 171 -17.48 -6.22 -2.68
CA PHE A 171 -17.33 -6.01 -1.24
C PHE A 171 -16.23 -4.98 -1.01
N ARG A 172 -16.39 -4.12 -0.01
CA ARG A 172 -15.43 -3.08 0.27
C ARG A 172 -14.94 -3.12 1.71
N SER A 173 -13.63 -2.96 1.85
CA SER A 173 -12.94 -2.61 3.11
C SER A 173 -12.15 -1.33 2.92
N SER A 174 -11.79 -0.63 3.99
CA SER A 174 -10.66 0.29 3.95
C SER A 174 -9.35 -0.49 4.02
N LEU A 175 -8.26 0.07 3.49
CA LEU A 175 -6.93 -0.53 3.67
C LEU A 175 -6.60 -0.53 5.18
N PRO A 176 -6.37 -1.70 5.80
CA PRO A 176 -6.08 -1.76 7.22
C PRO A 176 -4.75 -1.15 7.60
N VAL A 177 -4.60 -0.87 8.87
CA VAL A 177 -3.37 -0.31 9.45
C VAL A 177 -2.28 -1.40 9.50
N TYR A 178 -1.06 -1.03 9.10
CA TYR A 178 0.13 -1.87 9.19
C TYR A 178 0.90 -1.56 10.48
N ASP A 179 0.81 -2.44 11.48
CA ASP A 179 1.48 -2.32 12.78
C ASP A 179 2.75 -3.19 12.94
N CYS A 180 3.14 -3.86 11.86
CA CYS A 180 4.20 -4.86 11.85
C CYS A 180 5.63 -4.31 11.98
N TYR A 181 5.82 -3.00 11.85
CA TYR A 181 7.14 -2.35 11.91
C TYR A 181 7.53 -1.86 13.31
N GLN A 182 6.75 -2.19 14.34
CA GLN A 182 7.05 -1.81 15.71
C GLN A 182 8.26 -2.58 16.24
N PRO A 183 9.30 -1.90 16.77
CA PRO A 183 10.47 -2.58 17.31
C PRO A 183 10.15 -3.23 18.66
N PRO A 184 10.93 -4.28 19.04
CA PRO A 184 10.81 -4.88 20.38
C PRO A 184 11.04 -3.88 21.52
N GLN A 185 11.97 -2.94 21.33
CA GLN A 185 12.22 -1.82 22.24
C GLN A 185 11.77 -0.53 21.59
N LYS A 186 10.82 0.15 22.22
CA LYS A 186 10.30 1.42 21.72
C LYS A 186 11.35 2.52 21.93
N LEU A 187 11.75 3.16 20.84
CA LEU A 187 12.51 4.41 20.89
C LEU A 187 11.56 5.57 21.24
N THR A 188 12.05 6.52 22.02
CA THR A 188 11.40 7.83 22.10
C THR A 188 11.69 8.64 20.85
N GLN A 189 10.84 9.63 20.54
CA GLN A 189 11.05 10.53 19.42
C GLN A 189 12.40 11.24 19.51
N GLN A 190 12.78 11.71 20.71
CA GLN A 190 14.05 12.35 20.95
C GLN A 190 15.25 11.43 20.65
N GLN A 191 15.20 10.16 21.09
CA GLN A 191 16.25 9.18 20.81
C GLN A 191 16.35 8.89 19.29
N ALA A 192 15.22 8.78 18.61
CA ALA A 192 15.19 8.56 17.16
C ALA A 192 15.74 9.78 16.40
N GLN A 193 15.39 10.99 16.80
CA GLN A 193 15.95 12.22 16.23
C GLN A 193 17.45 12.33 16.48
N GLN A 194 17.93 11.97 17.68
CA GLN A 194 19.35 11.96 18.01
C GLN A 194 20.14 11.01 17.09
N GLN A 195 19.62 9.81 16.84
CA GLN A 195 20.28 8.86 15.93
C GLN A 195 20.37 9.37 14.48
N LEU A 196 19.47 10.27 14.09
CA LEU A 196 19.42 10.86 12.74
C LEU A 196 20.10 12.24 12.66
N GLY A 197 20.61 12.79 13.78
CA GLY A 197 21.16 14.14 13.84
C GLY A 197 20.11 15.24 13.60
N LEU A 198 18.87 14.98 14.03
CA LEU A 198 17.70 15.86 13.83
C LEU A 198 17.13 16.39 15.16
N GLU A 199 17.97 16.49 16.20
CA GLU A 199 17.57 17.02 17.50
C GLU A 199 16.97 18.43 17.37
N HIS A 200 15.92 18.67 18.11
CA HIS A 200 15.19 19.95 18.14
C HIS A 200 14.58 20.39 16.80
N LYS A 201 14.51 19.50 15.81
CA LYS A 201 13.84 19.78 14.54
C LYS A 201 12.37 19.42 14.59
N CYS A 202 11.56 20.19 13.87
CA CYS A 202 10.18 19.85 13.50
C CYS A 202 10.24 18.98 12.23
N VAL A 203 10.28 17.65 12.41
CA VAL A 203 10.56 16.69 11.33
C VAL A 203 9.29 16.34 10.56
N MET A 204 9.27 16.68 9.29
CA MET A 204 8.27 16.29 8.30
C MET A 204 8.82 15.12 7.48
N LEU A 205 8.18 13.95 7.57
CA LEU A 205 8.64 12.73 6.89
C LEU A 205 7.92 12.53 5.57
N PHE A 206 8.68 12.43 4.48
CA PHE A 206 8.25 11.85 3.21
C PHE A 206 8.88 10.47 3.07
N PHE A 207 8.05 9.40 2.95
CA PHE A 207 8.54 8.03 3.01
C PHE A 207 8.07 7.15 1.84
N GLY A 208 8.93 6.19 1.45
CA GLY A 208 8.65 5.13 0.48
C GLY A 208 9.21 5.43 -0.92
N TYR A 209 8.92 4.55 -1.90
CA TYR A 209 9.42 4.75 -3.27
C TYR A 209 9.08 6.13 -3.81
N ILE A 210 10.08 6.83 -4.34
CA ILE A 210 9.91 8.18 -4.86
C ILE A 210 9.59 8.11 -6.33
N ARG A 211 8.39 8.60 -6.68
CA ARG A 211 7.87 8.72 -8.04
C ARG A 211 7.15 10.05 -8.17
N GLN A 212 7.09 10.58 -9.39
CA GLN A 212 6.50 11.88 -9.68
C GLN A 212 5.07 12.03 -9.14
N TYR A 213 4.23 11.00 -9.26
CA TYR A 213 2.85 11.04 -8.77
C TYR A 213 2.74 11.20 -7.24
N LYS A 214 3.79 10.86 -6.47
CA LYS A 214 3.80 11.04 -5.01
C LYS A 214 4.08 12.48 -4.57
N GLY A 215 4.33 13.38 -5.50
CA GLY A 215 4.33 14.81 -5.27
C GLY A 215 5.43 15.32 -4.34
N LEU A 216 6.62 14.67 -4.30
CA LEU A 216 7.74 15.16 -3.51
C LEU A 216 8.07 16.63 -3.82
N MET A 217 7.91 17.05 -5.08
CA MET A 217 8.13 18.45 -5.47
C MET A 217 7.19 19.41 -4.73
N ASN A 218 5.95 19.02 -4.42
CA ASN A 218 4.99 19.88 -3.74
C ASN A 218 5.46 20.26 -2.33
N ILE A 219 6.04 19.32 -1.56
CA ILE A 219 6.56 19.63 -0.22
C ILE A 219 7.90 20.37 -0.29
N ILE A 220 8.74 20.12 -1.29
CA ILE A 220 9.97 20.90 -1.53
C ILE A 220 9.63 22.38 -1.82
N GLU A 221 8.60 22.64 -2.66
CA GLU A 221 8.13 24.00 -2.94
C GLU A 221 7.48 24.66 -1.71
N ALA A 222 6.84 23.91 -0.85
CA ALA A 222 6.23 24.42 0.39
C ALA A 222 7.27 24.78 1.46
N LEU A 223 8.45 24.16 1.44
CA LEU A 223 9.43 24.24 2.52
C LEU A 223 9.90 25.66 2.86
N PRO A 224 10.20 26.57 1.90
CA PRO A 224 10.56 27.96 2.21
C PRO A 224 9.44 28.72 2.95
N LEU A 225 8.18 28.45 2.61
CA LEU A 225 7.02 29.06 3.28
C LEU A 225 6.91 28.57 4.72
N ILE A 226 7.07 27.26 4.92
CA ILE A 226 7.02 26.64 6.24
C ILE A 226 8.14 27.22 7.13
N ARG A 227 9.38 27.29 6.63
CA ARG A 227 10.53 27.78 7.41
C ARG A 227 10.45 29.24 7.83
N LYS A 228 9.71 30.07 7.11
CA LYS A 228 9.45 31.46 7.53
C LYS A 228 8.67 31.53 8.85
N GLN A 229 7.86 30.53 9.17
CA GLN A 229 7.00 30.49 10.35
C GLN A 229 7.47 29.45 11.38
N VAL A 230 8.06 28.34 10.92
CA VAL A 230 8.59 27.24 11.74
C VAL A 230 10.08 27.11 11.39
N THR A 231 10.92 27.89 12.05
CA THR A 231 12.34 28.08 11.69
C THR A 231 13.16 26.81 11.77
N ASN A 232 12.78 25.86 12.65
CA ASN A 232 13.42 24.57 12.82
C ASN A 232 12.72 23.43 12.01
N ALA A 233 11.85 23.77 11.07
CA ALA A 233 11.24 22.78 10.18
C ALA A 233 12.29 22.08 9.34
N HIS A 234 12.18 20.75 9.25
CA HIS A 234 13.11 19.90 8.53
C HIS A 234 12.37 18.82 7.75
N LEU A 235 12.69 18.69 6.47
CA LEU A 235 12.14 17.67 5.57
C LEU A 235 13.07 16.46 5.53
N LEU A 236 12.59 15.32 6.04
CA LEU A 236 13.27 14.03 5.99
C LEU A 236 12.66 13.21 4.83
N ILE A 237 13.41 13.02 3.77
CA ILE A 237 13.03 12.26 2.58
C ILE A 237 13.70 10.90 2.66
N VAL A 238 12.90 9.83 2.71
CA VAL A 238 13.42 8.47 2.91
C VAL A 238 12.79 7.50 1.91
N GLY A 239 13.62 6.92 1.06
CA GLY A 239 13.18 5.90 0.10
C GLY A 239 13.93 5.92 -1.21
N GLU A 240 13.83 4.83 -1.94
CA GLU A 240 14.50 4.63 -3.21
C GLU A 240 13.84 5.45 -4.33
N PHE A 241 14.62 6.22 -5.06
CA PHE A 241 14.14 6.95 -6.24
C PHE A 241 13.94 5.98 -7.41
N TYR A 242 12.75 6.02 -7.99
CA TYR A 242 12.42 5.32 -9.22
C TYR A 242 12.48 6.24 -10.44
N ASP A 243 12.52 7.55 -10.20
CA ASP A 243 12.75 8.60 -11.19
C ASP A 243 14.14 9.23 -10.94
N ASP A 244 14.61 10.08 -11.86
CA ASP A 244 15.87 10.82 -11.68
C ASP A 244 15.76 11.74 -10.45
N PRO A 245 16.68 11.64 -9.47
CA PRO A 245 16.69 12.52 -8.31
C PRO A 245 17.16 13.96 -8.62
N GLN A 246 17.86 14.19 -9.75
CA GLN A 246 18.51 15.47 -10.04
C GLN A 246 17.56 16.65 -10.06
N PRO A 247 16.33 16.58 -10.63
CA PRO A 247 15.39 17.70 -10.61
C PRO A 247 15.00 18.14 -9.19
N TYR A 248 14.92 17.22 -8.24
CA TYR A 248 14.61 17.53 -6.84
C TYR A 248 15.80 18.20 -6.15
N LEU A 249 17.02 17.71 -6.38
CA LEU A 249 18.26 18.28 -5.82
C LEU A 249 18.48 19.72 -6.34
N ASP A 250 18.33 19.93 -7.64
CA ASP A 250 18.45 21.25 -8.25
C ASP A 250 17.40 22.22 -7.69
N ARG A 251 16.18 21.73 -7.44
CA ARG A 251 15.12 22.57 -6.87
C ARG A 251 15.39 22.95 -5.42
N ILE A 252 15.84 22.00 -4.58
CA ILE A 252 16.25 22.25 -3.20
C ILE A 252 17.34 23.33 -3.15
N LYS A 253 18.37 23.21 -3.99
CA LYS A 253 19.44 24.18 -4.11
C LYS A 253 18.96 25.56 -4.58
N LYS A 254 18.09 25.59 -5.61
CA LYS A 254 17.52 26.85 -6.14
C LYS A 254 16.67 27.58 -5.10
N LEU A 255 16.04 26.87 -4.19
CA LEU A 255 15.24 27.43 -3.10
C LEU A 255 16.08 27.83 -1.87
N GLY A 256 17.35 27.43 -1.81
CA GLY A 256 18.26 27.71 -0.69
C GLY A 256 17.82 27.06 0.62
N VAL A 257 17.36 25.80 0.54
CA VAL A 257 16.83 25.06 1.71
C VAL A 257 17.59 23.75 1.99
N GLU A 258 18.81 23.61 1.48
CA GLU A 258 19.65 22.41 1.63
C GLU A 258 19.86 22.05 3.10
N ASP A 259 20.02 23.05 3.97
CA ASP A 259 20.20 22.90 5.41
C ASP A 259 18.97 22.35 6.15
N ALA A 260 17.83 22.37 5.48
CA ALA A 260 16.53 21.91 6.02
C ALA A 260 16.04 20.60 5.38
N VAL A 261 16.90 19.91 4.62
CA VAL A 261 16.53 18.65 3.95
C VAL A 261 17.56 17.58 4.27
N THR A 262 17.10 16.43 4.71
CA THR A 262 17.88 15.19 4.76
C THR A 262 17.28 14.20 3.78
N MET A 263 18.10 13.67 2.86
CA MET A 263 17.66 12.73 1.83
C MET A 263 18.40 11.40 1.97
N ILE A 264 17.65 10.32 2.14
CA ILE A 264 18.12 8.93 2.24
C ILE A 264 17.57 8.18 1.04
N ASN A 265 18.40 8.09 -0.03
CA ASN A 265 18.03 7.45 -1.28
C ASN A 265 18.40 5.97 -1.27
N GLU A 266 17.62 5.17 -0.53
CA GLU A 266 17.81 3.72 -0.48
C GLU A 266 16.49 3.01 -0.12
N PHE A 267 16.43 1.71 -0.40
CA PHE A 267 15.38 0.87 0.15
C PHE A 267 15.61 0.67 1.65
N VAL A 268 14.65 1.10 2.44
CA VAL A 268 14.71 0.98 3.90
C VAL A 268 14.41 -0.45 4.32
N ALA A 269 15.34 -1.09 5.00
CA ALA A 269 15.12 -2.40 5.61
C ALA A 269 14.01 -2.34 6.67
N ASN A 270 13.27 -3.44 6.84
CA ASN A 270 12.12 -3.49 7.74
C ASN A 270 12.46 -3.05 9.17
N GLU A 271 13.63 -3.46 9.65
CA GLU A 271 14.16 -3.12 10.99
C GLU A 271 14.46 -1.63 11.19
N ALA A 272 14.62 -0.87 10.11
CA ALA A 272 14.93 0.56 10.19
C ALA A 272 13.69 1.47 10.01
N VAL A 273 12.56 0.93 9.53
CA VAL A 273 11.34 1.71 9.28
C VAL A 273 10.89 2.48 10.53
N HIS A 274 10.93 1.82 11.69
CA HIS A 274 10.50 2.43 12.94
C HIS A 274 11.30 3.67 13.32
N LEU A 275 12.59 3.73 12.99
CA LEU A 275 13.46 4.88 13.31
C LEU A 275 12.91 6.16 12.67
N TYR A 276 12.57 6.10 11.39
CA TYR A 276 12.11 7.27 10.64
C TYR A 276 10.72 7.75 11.08
N PHE A 277 9.77 6.81 11.24
CA PHE A 277 8.44 7.17 11.71
C PHE A 277 8.41 7.64 13.16
N THR A 278 9.29 7.11 14.02
CA THR A 278 9.40 7.58 15.40
C THR A 278 10.01 8.97 15.47
N ALA A 279 11.05 9.26 14.67
CA ALA A 279 11.71 10.57 14.62
C ALA A 279 10.78 11.68 14.09
N ALA A 280 9.86 11.35 13.21
CA ALA A 280 8.97 12.31 12.58
C ALA A 280 7.97 12.91 13.58
N ASN A 281 7.60 14.19 13.38
CA ASN A 281 6.44 14.81 14.02
C ASN A 281 5.18 14.57 13.19
N VAL A 282 5.30 14.55 11.87
CA VAL A 282 4.20 14.37 10.92
C VAL A 282 4.70 13.65 9.68
N ALA A 283 3.88 12.74 9.12
CA ALA A 283 4.13 12.19 7.81
C ALA A 283 3.38 13.00 6.75
N VAL A 284 4.06 13.29 5.63
CA VAL A 284 3.50 14.12 4.55
C VAL A 284 3.36 13.28 3.29
N LEU A 285 2.12 13.17 2.80
CA LEU A 285 1.78 12.45 1.58
C LEU A 285 1.15 13.40 0.56
N PRO A 286 1.95 14.27 -0.09
CA PRO A 286 1.48 15.35 -0.94
C PRO A 286 1.22 14.85 -2.37
N TYR A 287 0.56 13.69 -2.49
CA TYR A 287 0.40 12.96 -3.74
C TYR A 287 -0.40 13.75 -4.78
N ASN A 288 -0.01 13.61 -6.03
CA ASN A 288 -0.75 14.17 -7.16
C ASN A 288 -1.92 13.24 -7.56
N GLU A 289 -1.71 11.94 -7.37
CA GLU A 289 -2.68 10.89 -7.66
C GLU A 289 -2.49 9.70 -6.72
N ALA A 290 -3.57 9.03 -6.34
CA ALA A 290 -3.51 7.78 -5.58
C ALA A 290 -4.82 7.00 -5.67
N THR A 291 -4.76 5.68 -5.59
CA THR A 291 -5.92 4.83 -5.32
C THR A 291 -6.03 4.51 -3.84
N GLN A 292 -4.89 4.32 -3.20
CA GLN A 292 -4.71 4.08 -1.76
C GLN A 292 -3.23 4.26 -1.40
N SER A 293 -2.88 4.24 -0.11
CA SER A 293 -1.48 4.34 0.31
C SER A 293 -1.14 3.43 1.49
N GLY A 294 -0.29 2.44 1.25
CA GLY A 294 0.32 1.64 2.31
C GLY A 294 1.16 2.47 3.28
N ILE A 295 1.73 3.60 2.83
CA ILE A 295 2.50 4.51 3.69
C ILE A 295 1.59 5.20 4.72
N LEU A 296 0.37 5.58 4.33
CA LEU A 296 -0.63 6.11 5.26
C LEU A 296 -0.97 5.07 6.33
N SER A 297 -1.18 3.81 5.92
CA SER A 297 -1.44 2.71 6.85
C SER A 297 -0.26 2.43 7.79
N ILE A 298 0.99 2.55 7.31
CA ILE A 298 2.19 2.45 8.15
C ILE A 298 2.26 3.64 9.13
N ALA A 299 2.02 4.88 8.67
CA ALA A 299 2.01 6.06 9.54
C ALA A 299 1.01 5.88 10.70
N TYR A 300 -0.18 5.38 10.40
CA TYR A 300 -1.19 5.08 11.42
C TYR A 300 -0.78 3.92 12.34
N GLY A 301 0.02 2.96 11.86
CA GLY A 301 0.64 1.93 12.69
C GLY A 301 1.55 2.50 13.78
N PHE A 302 2.17 3.64 13.51
CA PHE A 302 2.98 4.41 14.48
C PHE A 302 2.17 5.51 15.21
N ALA A 303 0.85 5.54 15.08
CA ALA A 303 0.01 6.62 15.56
C ALA A 303 0.50 8.00 15.09
N LYS A 304 1.13 8.07 13.92
CA LYS A 304 1.75 9.28 13.38
C LYS A 304 0.72 10.13 12.63
N PRO A 305 0.51 11.40 13.02
CA PRO A 305 -0.31 12.35 12.29
C PRO A 305 0.16 12.53 10.85
N VAL A 306 -0.78 12.89 9.98
CA VAL A 306 -0.47 13.04 8.55
C VAL A 306 -0.97 14.36 7.99
N VAL A 307 -0.27 14.88 6.98
CA VAL A 307 -0.81 15.90 6.08
C VAL A 307 -0.81 15.30 4.68
N ILE A 308 -1.99 15.24 4.08
CA ILE A 308 -2.22 14.55 2.81
C ILE A 308 -2.91 15.46 1.81
N THR A 309 -2.80 15.12 0.53
CA THR A 309 -3.63 15.71 -0.52
C THR A 309 -4.94 14.95 -0.69
N ASP A 310 -6.00 15.65 -1.11
CA ASP A 310 -7.32 15.08 -1.41
C ASP A 310 -7.29 14.39 -2.78
N VAL A 311 -6.70 13.20 -2.82
CA VAL A 311 -6.62 12.40 -4.03
C VAL A 311 -7.02 10.96 -3.79
N GLY A 312 -7.88 10.44 -4.65
CA GLY A 312 -8.29 9.03 -4.66
C GLY A 312 -8.79 8.53 -3.30
N GLY A 313 -8.26 7.41 -2.84
CA GLY A 313 -8.64 6.79 -1.57
C GLY A 313 -7.87 7.29 -0.34
N LEU A 314 -6.93 8.26 -0.49
CA LEU A 314 -6.17 8.78 0.66
C LEU A 314 -7.08 9.42 1.71
N ALA A 315 -7.97 10.30 1.26
CA ALA A 315 -8.88 11.03 2.14
C ALA A 315 -9.87 10.13 2.90
N GLU A 316 -10.12 8.91 2.42
CA GLU A 316 -11.06 7.99 3.06
C GLU A 316 -10.62 7.54 4.47
N LEU A 317 -9.31 7.50 4.72
CA LEU A 317 -8.74 7.09 6.01
C LEU A 317 -8.49 8.25 6.96
N VAL A 318 -8.37 9.48 6.46
CA VAL A 318 -8.00 10.66 7.26
C VAL A 318 -9.27 11.41 7.67
N GLU A 319 -9.36 11.74 8.96
CA GLU A 319 -10.36 12.67 9.50
C GLU A 319 -9.71 14.04 9.60
N ASP A 320 -10.14 14.96 8.70
CA ASP A 320 -9.56 16.30 8.64
C ASP A 320 -9.73 17.05 9.97
N GLY A 321 -8.64 17.62 10.47
CA GLY A 321 -8.58 18.31 11.76
C GLY A 321 -8.60 17.40 12.98
N LYS A 322 -8.57 16.05 12.83
CA LYS A 322 -8.56 15.09 13.95
C LYS A 322 -7.40 14.09 13.89
N THR A 323 -7.14 13.50 12.72
CA THR A 323 -6.06 12.54 12.53
C THR A 323 -4.97 13.05 11.59
N GLY A 324 -5.22 14.20 11.00
CA GLY A 324 -4.34 14.87 10.04
C GLY A 324 -5.04 16.07 9.42
N PHE A 325 -4.38 16.63 8.39
CA PHE A 325 -4.99 17.66 7.53
C PHE A 325 -5.06 17.17 6.10
N ILE A 326 -6.14 17.58 5.40
CA ILE A 326 -6.38 17.27 3.99
C ILE A 326 -6.29 18.59 3.21
N VAL A 327 -5.47 18.62 2.17
CA VAL A 327 -5.27 19.81 1.32
C VAL A 327 -5.51 19.47 -0.15
N PRO A 328 -5.83 20.45 -1.01
CA PRO A 328 -5.92 20.23 -2.45
C PRO A 328 -4.59 19.71 -3.04
N PRO A 329 -4.62 18.83 -4.06
CA PRO A 329 -3.41 18.46 -4.80
C PRO A 329 -2.85 19.64 -5.59
N HIS A 330 -1.55 19.59 -5.88
CA HIS A 330 -0.82 20.62 -6.63
C HIS A 330 -0.83 22.03 -5.99
N ASP A 331 -1.18 22.14 -4.71
CA ASP A 331 -1.22 23.41 -3.99
C ASP A 331 -0.20 23.40 -2.83
N HIS A 332 1.04 23.77 -3.16
CA HIS A 332 2.11 23.84 -2.16
C HIS A 332 1.88 24.93 -1.09
N THR A 333 1.09 25.95 -1.39
CA THR A 333 0.74 27.00 -0.41
C THR A 333 -0.21 26.46 0.65
N ARG A 334 -1.29 25.78 0.24
CA ARG A 334 -2.20 25.11 1.20
C ARG A 334 -1.50 24.00 1.98
N LEU A 335 -0.57 23.30 1.35
CA LEU A 335 0.26 22.31 2.04
C LEU A 335 1.13 22.97 3.13
N ALA A 336 1.75 24.11 2.81
CA ALA A 336 2.52 24.90 3.78
C ALA A 336 1.63 25.40 4.93
N ASP A 337 0.48 26.00 4.63
CA ASP A 337 -0.46 26.51 5.64
C ASP A 337 -0.90 25.41 6.61
N ALA A 338 -1.22 24.22 6.11
CA ALA A 338 -1.62 23.07 6.94
C ALA A 338 -0.49 22.61 7.87
N LEU A 339 0.75 22.55 7.37
CA LEU A 339 1.93 22.15 8.18
C LEU A 339 2.29 23.24 9.21
N ILE A 340 2.23 24.51 8.84
CA ILE A 340 2.43 25.65 9.77
C ILE A 340 1.39 25.57 10.88
N ARG A 341 0.12 25.41 10.53
CA ARG A 341 -0.98 25.27 11.48
C ARG A 341 -0.76 24.08 12.40
N TYR A 342 -0.37 22.92 11.87
CA TYR A 342 -0.09 21.71 12.65
C TYR A 342 0.95 21.95 13.75
N PHE A 343 2.07 22.63 13.42
CA PHE A 343 3.13 22.91 14.39
C PHE A 343 2.75 24.01 15.37
N HIS A 344 2.13 25.10 14.94
CA HIS A 344 1.74 26.20 15.82
C HIS A 344 0.64 25.83 16.82
N GLU A 345 -0.31 24.99 16.40
CA GLU A 345 -1.38 24.51 17.27
C GLU A 345 -0.99 23.27 18.10
N HIS A 346 0.26 22.79 17.98
CA HIS A 346 0.79 21.61 18.72
C HIS A 346 -0.10 20.37 18.61
N ARG A 347 -0.61 20.07 17.41
CA ARG A 347 -1.62 19.03 17.15
C ARG A 347 -1.12 17.58 17.30
N GLU A 348 0.17 17.34 17.48
CA GLU A 348 0.75 16.00 17.44
C GLU A 348 0.07 15.03 18.41
N GLN A 349 -0.04 15.40 19.70
CA GLN A 349 -0.59 14.50 20.70
C GLN A 349 -2.09 14.25 20.53
N GLU A 350 -2.85 15.27 20.17
CA GLU A 350 -4.29 15.16 19.92
C GLU A 350 -4.56 14.20 18.75
N PHE A 351 -3.90 14.43 17.62
CA PHE A 351 -4.07 13.61 16.43
C PHE A 351 -3.57 12.18 16.65
N SER A 352 -2.44 11.98 17.32
CA SER A 352 -1.93 10.65 17.65
C SER A 352 -2.92 9.83 18.47
N ARG A 353 -3.57 10.42 19.48
CA ARG A 353 -4.62 9.75 20.28
C ARG A 353 -5.84 9.36 19.43
N ALA A 354 -6.26 10.25 18.52
CA ALA A 354 -7.37 9.96 17.62
C ALA A 354 -7.03 8.81 16.64
N ILE A 355 -5.78 8.78 16.16
CA ILE A 355 -5.29 7.70 15.30
C ILE A 355 -5.26 6.36 16.05
N GLU A 356 -4.86 6.32 17.33
CA GLU A 356 -4.87 5.10 18.14
C GLU A 356 -6.27 4.48 18.25
N VAL A 357 -7.30 5.30 18.44
CA VAL A 357 -8.70 4.84 18.43
C VAL A 357 -9.07 4.29 17.05
N LYS A 358 -8.75 5.02 15.98
CA LYS A 358 -9.06 4.61 14.59
C LYS A 358 -8.32 3.34 14.17
N ARG A 359 -7.09 3.14 14.66
CA ARG A 359 -6.28 1.94 14.41
C ARG A 359 -6.95 0.67 14.91
N GLN A 360 -7.59 0.72 16.09
CA GLN A 360 -8.33 -0.41 16.65
C GLN A 360 -9.56 -0.78 15.80
N GLN A 361 -10.20 0.21 15.20
CA GLN A 361 -11.38 0.04 14.35
C GLN A 361 -11.04 -0.44 12.93
N ASN A 362 -9.81 -0.20 12.46
CA ASN A 362 -9.38 -0.48 11.09
C ASN A 362 -8.26 -1.53 11.05
N SER A 363 -8.60 -2.75 11.47
CA SER A 363 -7.68 -3.89 11.54
C SER A 363 -7.93 -4.91 10.43
N PHE A 364 -6.97 -5.81 10.20
CA PHE A 364 -7.14 -6.92 9.27
C PHE A 364 -8.23 -7.92 9.68
N GLN A 365 -8.71 -7.88 10.92
CA GLN A 365 -9.89 -8.66 11.33
C GLN A 365 -11.15 -8.28 10.56
N ASN A 366 -11.30 -7.00 10.17
CA ASN A 366 -12.42 -6.55 9.35
C ASN A 366 -12.41 -7.20 7.98
N ILE A 367 -11.23 -7.35 7.37
CA ILE A 367 -11.10 -8.06 6.08
C ILE A 367 -11.53 -9.52 6.23
N ARG A 368 -11.14 -10.19 7.32
CA ARG A 368 -11.58 -11.57 7.59
C ARG A 368 -13.10 -11.68 7.64
N THR A 369 -13.78 -10.79 8.35
CA THR A 369 -15.26 -10.76 8.40
C THR A 369 -15.86 -10.62 7.00
N ILE A 370 -15.28 -9.77 6.16
CA ILE A 370 -15.72 -9.62 4.77
C ILE A 370 -15.51 -10.92 3.96
N PHE A 371 -14.44 -11.68 4.21
CA PHE A 371 -14.26 -12.99 3.58
C PHE A 371 -15.34 -14.00 4.00
N ASP A 372 -15.76 -13.96 5.27
CA ASP A 372 -16.90 -14.78 5.75
C ASP A 372 -18.21 -14.36 5.06
N GLU A 373 -18.43 -13.06 4.86
CA GLU A 373 -19.58 -12.54 4.11
C GLU A 373 -19.55 -12.95 2.63
N ILE A 374 -18.38 -12.87 1.97
CA ILE A 374 -18.18 -13.33 0.59
C ILE A 374 -18.52 -14.82 0.47
N ALA A 375 -18.04 -15.63 1.41
CA ALA A 375 -18.30 -17.08 1.40
C ALA A 375 -19.78 -17.39 1.58
N PHE A 376 -20.46 -16.71 2.48
CA PHE A 376 -21.90 -16.85 2.69
C PHE A 376 -22.70 -16.45 1.45
N ASP A 377 -22.32 -15.36 0.81
CA ASP A 377 -22.95 -14.87 -0.41
C ASP A 377 -22.79 -15.86 -1.59
N LEU A 378 -21.59 -16.41 -1.78
CA LEU A 378 -21.32 -17.43 -2.80
C LEU A 378 -22.12 -18.72 -2.55
N ALA A 379 -22.24 -19.17 -1.30
CA ALA A 379 -23.01 -20.35 -0.94
C ALA A 379 -24.53 -20.15 -1.19
N SER A 380 -25.04 -18.94 -0.94
CA SER A 380 -26.47 -18.63 -1.12
C SER A 380 -26.91 -18.56 -2.58
N GLU A 381 -26.01 -18.26 -3.53
CA GLU A 381 -26.31 -18.31 -4.97
C GLU A 381 -26.44 -19.76 -5.47
N HIS A 382 -25.57 -20.65 -5.02
CA HIS A 382 -25.66 -22.07 -5.42
C HIS A 382 -26.97 -22.74 -4.99
N VAL A 383 -27.62 -22.26 -3.94
CA VAL A 383 -28.93 -22.79 -3.49
C VAL A 383 -30.08 -22.26 -4.35
N LYS A 384 -29.92 -21.14 -5.05
CA LYS A 384 -30.97 -20.57 -5.93
C LYS A 384 -30.93 -21.16 -7.34
N ASP A 385 -29.84 -21.75 -7.75
CA ASP A 385 -29.62 -22.34 -9.08
C ASP A 385 -29.94 -23.87 -9.11
N VAL A 386 -30.34 -24.44 -7.98
CA VAL A 386 -30.82 -25.82 -7.81
C VAL A 386 -32.31 -25.83 -7.54
#